data_31c45dc2882a952bf1e04bcaef6415f6
#
_entry.id   31c45dc2882a952bf1e04bcaef6415f6
#
_cell.length_a   1.000
_cell.length_b   1.000
_cell.length_c   1.000
_cell.angle_alpha   90.00
_cell.angle_beta   90.00
_cell.angle_gamma   90.00
#
_symmetry.space_group_name_H-M   'P 1'
#
loop_
_entity.id
_entity.type
_entity.pdbx_description
1 polymer ?
#
loop_
_entity_poly.entity_id
_entity_poly.type
_entity_poly.pdbx_seq_one_letter_code
_entity_poly.pdbx_strand_id
1 'polypeptide(L)'
;TILAAAVGANSDHARSVADLIANDITAAKGAALITSLLIVGIIFAVMLADTVGRIALQILGFFGCAAGLLLASLSSNFTGGTQTLLIFAGFMLFNFMTNLGPNAQTYLLAGEVFPTAIRGKGAGFAAAFAKIGAVATAFLFPILLDAIGTQALLYGLIVVSILGAAVTWLYRIETTGVNLDQLEKPQAQG
;
A
#
# COMPACT_ATOMS: atom_id res chain seq x y z
N THR A 1 10.78 11.29 -12.21
CA THR A 1 9.76 10.54 -11.42
C THR A 1 8.41 11.27 -11.48
N ILE A 2 7.28 10.54 -11.39
CA ILE A 2 5.91 11.10 -11.43
C ILE A 2 5.75 12.17 -10.33
N LEU A 3 6.32 11.95 -9.16
CA LEU A 3 6.25 12.88 -8.04
C LEU A 3 7.04 14.18 -8.31
N ALA A 4 8.20 14.08 -8.95
CA ALA A 4 9.00 15.23 -9.35
C ALA A 4 8.26 16.10 -10.38
N ALA A 5 7.60 15.47 -11.34
CA ALA A 5 6.76 16.17 -12.32
C ALA A 5 5.52 16.82 -11.66
N ALA A 6 4.90 16.17 -10.69
CA ALA A 6 3.74 16.70 -9.96
C ALA A 6 4.07 17.93 -9.11
N VAL A 7 5.31 18.00 -8.59
CA VAL A 7 5.80 19.14 -7.77
C VAL A 7 6.40 20.26 -8.63
N GLY A 8 6.38 20.11 -9.97
CA GLY A 8 6.93 21.11 -10.89
C GLY A 8 8.44 21.07 -11.02
N ALA A 9 9.08 19.99 -10.58
CA ALA A 9 10.50 19.76 -10.75
C ALA A 9 10.77 19.27 -12.19
N ASN A 10 10.91 20.22 -13.13
CA ASN A 10 11.27 19.92 -14.52
C ASN A 10 12.78 19.79 -14.64
N SER A 11 13.27 18.56 -14.74
CA SER A 11 14.69 18.27 -14.98
C SER A 11 15.20 18.79 -16.31
N ASP A 12 14.31 18.95 -17.30
CA ASP A 12 14.67 19.36 -18.66
C ASP A 12 15.09 20.83 -18.81
N HIS A 13 14.87 21.65 -17.76
CA HIS A 13 15.22 23.08 -17.76
C HIS A 13 16.23 23.45 -16.67
N ALA A 14 16.85 22.49 -16.01
CA ALA A 14 17.86 22.77 -15.00
C ALA A 14 19.12 23.38 -15.67
N ARG A 15 19.28 24.69 -15.53
CA ARG A 15 20.41 25.44 -16.10
C ARG A 15 21.64 25.45 -15.20
N SER A 16 21.50 24.99 -13.97
CA SER A 16 22.59 24.94 -13.00
C SER A 16 22.45 23.78 -12.01
N VAL A 17 23.53 23.39 -11.36
CA VAL A 17 23.53 22.39 -10.27
C VAL A 17 22.63 22.85 -9.12
N ALA A 18 22.54 24.16 -8.89
CA ALA A 18 21.67 24.72 -7.85
C ALA A 18 20.18 24.47 -8.16
N ASP A 19 19.77 24.57 -9.42
CA ASP A 19 18.39 24.28 -9.84
C ASP A 19 18.04 22.79 -9.68
N LEU A 20 18.98 21.89 -9.98
CA LEU A 20 18.82 20.45 -9.74
C LEU A 20 18.63 20.16 -8.27
N ILE A 21 19.47 20.71 -7.40
CA ILE A 21 19.37 20.54 -5.95
C ILE A 21 18.06 21.11 -5.41
N ALA A 22 17.62 22.28 -5.87
CA ALA A 22 16.36 22.88 -5.44
C ALA A 22 15.15 22.02 -5.84
N ASN A 23 15.16 21.45 -7.06
CA ASN A 23 14.14 20.56 -7.56
C ASN A 23 14.10 19.24 -6.76
N ASP A 24 15.26 18.67 -6.44
CA ASP A 24 15.38 17.45 -5.65
C ASP A 24 14.89 17.68 -4.20
N ILE A 25 15.21 18.81 -3.59
CA ILE A 25 14.71 19.19 -2.25
C ILE A 25 13.18 19.32 -2.27
N THR A 26 12.61 19.94 -3.31
CA THR A 26 11.16 20.13 -3.43
C THR A 26 10.45 18.78 -3.63
N ALA A 27 10.99 17.91 -4.47
CA ALA A 27 10.49 16.55 -4.66
C ALA A 27 10.59 15.72 -3.35
N ALA A 28 11.70 15.85 -2.62
CA ALA A 28 11.90 15.17 -1.34
C ALA A 28 10.90 15.65 -0.26
N LYS A 29 10.61 16.97 -0.20
CA LYS A 29 9.58 17.51 0.72
C LYS A 29 8.19 16.94 0.39
N GLY A 30 7.81 16.88 -0.88
CA GLY A 30 6.55 16.27 -1.31
C GLY A 30 6.47 14.78 -0.96
N ALA A 31 7.55 14.03 -1.18
CA ALA A 31 7.64 12.64 -0.80
C ALA A 31 7.53 12.44 0.72
N ALA A 32 8.23 13.27 1.51
CA ALA A 32 8.18 13.22 2.97
C ALA A 32 6.76 13.47 3.52
N LEU A 33 6.02 14.40 2.92
CA LEU A 33 4.64 14.69 3.31
C LEU A 33 3.72 13.50 3.01
N ILE A 34 3.84 12.88 1.85
CA ILE A 34 3.08 11.68 1.49
C ILE A 34 3.44 10.52 2.43
N THR A 35 4.74 10.33 2.71
CA THR A 35 5.22 9.26 3.58
C THR A 35 4.82 9.46 5.05
N SER A 36 4.66 10.70 5.52
CA SER A 36 4.19 10.96 6.89
C SER A 36 2.78 10.39 7.15
N LEU A 37 1.93 10.33 6.13
CA LEU A 37 0.60 9.70 6.22
C LEU A 37 0.67 8.19 6.43
N LEU A 38 1.79 7.54 6.08
CA LEU A 38 2.04 6.15 6.39
C LEU A 38 2.00 5.91 7.90
N ILE A 39 2.65 6.77 8.69
CA ILE A 39 2.66 6.68 10.16
C ILE A 39 1.24 6.84 10.69
N VAL A 40 0.49 7.82 10.19
CA VAL A 40 -0.90 8.05 10.57
C VAL A 40 -1.76 6.82 10.23
N GLY A 41 -1.59 6.26 9.02
CA GLY A 41 -2.29 5.05 8.60
C GLY A 41 -2.02 3.86 9.53
N ILE A 42 -0.77 3.64 9.94
CA ILE A 42 -0.42 2.56 10.88
C ILE A 42 -1.03 2.79 12.27
N ILE A 43 -1.04 4.01 12.78
CA ILE A 43 -1.67 4.34 14.08
C ILE A 43 -3.16 3.97 14.03
N PHE A 44 -3.88 4.40 12.99
CA PHE A 44 -5.28 4.03 12.79
C PHE A 44 -5.47 2.52 12.62
N ALA A 45 -4.56 1.85 11.89
CA ALA A 45 -4.62 0.40 11.72
C ALA A 45 -4.58 -0.33 13.07
N VAL A 46 -3.65 0.05 13.97
CA VAL A 46 -3.53 -0.55 15.30
C VAL A 46 -4.77 -0.26 16.15
N MET A 47 -5.27 0.98 16.14
CA MET A 47 -6.45 1.37 16.93
C MET A 47 -7.74 0.67 16.46
N LEU A 48 -7.90 0.47 15.16
CA LEU A 48 -9.11 -0.09 14.58
C LEU A 48 -9.07 -1.62 14.42
N ALA A 49 -7.90 -2.23 14.45
CA ALA A 49 -7.74 -3.67 14.21
C ALA A 49 -8.60 -4.52 15.15
N ASP A 50 -8.69 -4.15 16.42
CA ASP A 50 -9.46 -4.90 17.44
C ASP A 50 -10.95 -4.57 17.44
N THR A 51 -11.36 -3.44 16.85
CA THR A 51 -12.76 -2.98 16.86
C THR A 51 -13.49 -3.29 15.55
N VAL A 52 -12.83 -3.08 14.42
CA VAL A 52 -13.40 -3.28 13.07
C VAL A 52 -13.12 -4.68 12.54
N GLY A 53 -12.02 -5.29 12.97
CA GLY A 53 -11.56 -6.60 12.52
C GLY A 53 -10.47 -6.49 11.44
N ARG A 54 -9.55 -7.47 11.46
CA ARG A 54 -8.37 -7.49 10.56
C ARG A 54 -8.79 -7.61 9.09
N ILE A 55 -9.72 -8.52 8.81
CA ILE A 55 -10.19 -8.79 7.44
C ILE A 55 -10.96 -7.60 6.87
N ALA A 56 -11.85 -6.99 7.66
CA ALA A 56 -12.62 -5.83 7.22
C ALA A 56 -11.71 -4.64 6.90
N LEU A 57 -10.71 -4.35 7.74
CA LEU A 57 -9.74 -3.30 7.49
C LEU A 57 -8.86 -3.58 6.26
N GLN A 58 -8.48 -4.84 6.04
CA GLN A 58 -7.70 -5.22 4.86
C GLN A 58 -8.49 -5.01 3.57
N ILE A 59 -9.75 -5.42 3.53
CA ILE A 59 -10.65 -5.21 2.38
C ILE A 59 -10.87 -3.72 2.15
N LEU A 60 -11.20 -2.97 3.21
CA LEU A 60 -11.37 -1.51 3.14
C LEU A 60 -10.11 -0.82 2.59
N GLY A 61 -8.94 -1.25 3.06
CA GLY A 61 -7.66 -0.74 2.58
C GLY A 61 -7.44 -1.00 1.10
N PHE A 62 -7.73 -2.20 0.60
CA PHE A 62 -7.62 -2.50 -0.83
C PHE A 62 -8.55 -1.66 -1.70
N PHE A 63 -9.82 -1.47 -1.29
CA PHE A 63 -10.73 -0.58 -2.00
C PHE A 63 -10.29 0.87 -1.94
N GLY A 64 -9.78 1.32 -0.79
CA GLY A 64 -9.23 2.66 -0.64
C GLY A 64 -7.98 2.87 -1.52
N CYS A 65 -7.11 1.86 -1.65
CA CYS A 65 -5.99 1.88 -2.59
C CYS A 65 -6.47 2.01 -4.03
N ALA A 66 -7.46 1.23 -4.44
CA ALA A 66 -8.04 1.32 -5.77
C ALA A 66 -8.64 2.71 -6.04
N ALA A 67 -9.35 3.29 -5.08
CA ALA A 67 -9.91 4.63 -5.18
C ALA A 67 -8.82 5.71 -5.29
N GLY A 68 -7.74 5.62 -4.49
CA GLY A 68 -6.61 6.53 -4.57
C GLY A 68 -5.91 6.49 -5.93
N LEU A 69 -5.67 5.29 -6.45
CA LEU A 69 -5.07 5.11 -7.78
C LEU A 69 -6.00 5.59 -8.90
N LEU A 70 -7.32 5.43 -8.74
CA LEU A 70 -8.30 5.93 -9.68
C LEU A 70 -8.29 7.48 -9.71
N LEU A 71 -8.25 8.14 -8.55
CA LEU A 71 -8.10 9.59 -8.47
C LEU A 71 -6.83 10.07 -9.18
N ALA A 72 -5.71 9.40 -8.93
CA ALA A 72 -4.45 9.70 -9.60
C ALA A 72 -4.53 9.47 -11.12
N SER A 73 -5.22 8.43 -11.58
CA SER A 73 -5.43 8.16 -13.01
C SER A 73 -6.30 9.22 -13.68
N LEU A 74 -7.38 9.66 -13.02
CA LEU A 74 -8.27 10.70 -13.53
C LEU A 74 -7.58 12.06 -13.71
N SER A 75 -6.45 12.30 -13.03
CA SER A 75 -5.68 13.54 -13.15
C SER A 75 -5.23 13.83 -14.59
N SER A 76 -5.08 12.82 -15.44
CA SER A 76 -4.70 12.97 -16.85
C SER A 76 -5.75 13.73 -17.69
N ASN A 77 -6.99 13.80 -17.24
CA ASN A 77 -8.07 14.53 -17.91
C ASN A 77 -8.11 16.02 -17.54
N PHE A 78 -7.25 16.45 -16.62
CA PHE A 78 -7.18 17.82 -16.12
C PHE A 78 -5.80 18.41 -16.34
N THR A 79 -5.71 19.74 -16.27
CA THR A 79 -4.45 20.48 -16.43
C THR A 79 -4.25 21.47 -15.27
N GLY A 80 -3.00 21.90 -15.05
CA GLY A 80 -2.67 22.91 -14.06
C GLY A 80 -2.88 22.44 -12.62
N GLY A 81 -3.36 23.31 -11.76
CA GLY A 81 -3.48 23.05 -10.31
C GLY A 81 -4.40 21.88 -9.96
N THR A 82 -5.47 21.66 -10.73
CA THR A 82 -6.40 20.54 -10.51
C THR A 82 -5.72 19.20 -10.77
N GLN A 83 -4.92 19.10 -11.81
CA GLN A 83 -4.14 17.89 -12.09
C GLN A 83 -3.21 17.55 -10.93
N THR A 84 -2.43 18.53 -10.48
CA THR A 84 -1.51 18.36 -9.35
C THR A 84 -2.25 17.94 -8.06
N LEU A 85 -3.38 18.58 -7.77
CA LEU A 85 -4.20 18.25 -6.61
C LEU A 85 -4.70 16.80 -6.65
N LEU A 86 -5.20 16.34 -7.80
CA LEU A 86 -5.69 14.96 -7.96
C LEU A 86 -4.58 13.93 -7.81
N ILE A 87 -3.38 14.21 -8.35
CA ILE A 87 -2.21 13.34 -8.18
C ILE A 87 -1.86 13.24 -6.69
N PHE A 88 -1.70 14.37 -5.99
CA PHE A 88 -1.36 14.36 -4.58
C PHE A 88 -2.44 13.68 -3.73
N ALA A 89 -3.71 14.06 -3.89
CA ALA A 89 -4.81 13.46 -3.13
C ALA A 89 -4.91 11.95 -3.38
N GLY A 90 -4.74 11.51 -4.63
CA GLY A 90 -4.76 10.10 -4.99
C GLY A 90 -3.62 9.31 -4.33
N PHE A 91 -2.39 9.81 -4.41
CA PHE A 91 -1.25 9.15 -3.77
C PHE A 91 -1.28 9.24 -2.23
N MET A 92 -1.77 10.33 -1.66
CA MET A 92 -1.99 10.44 -0.21
C MET A 92 -3.00 9.41 0.28
N LEU A 93 -4.14 9.29 -0.40
CA LEU A 93 -5.16 8.30 -0.10
C LEU A 93 -4.61 6.88 -0.25
N PHE A 94 -3.90 6.60 -1.34
CA PHE A 94 -3.26 5.31 -1.57
C PHE A 94 -2.29 4.93 -0.45
N ASN A 95 -1.38 5.83 -0.05
CA ASN A 95 -0.42 5.58 1.02
C ASN A 95 -1.11 5.35 2.37
N PHE A 96 -2.10 6.18 2.71
CA PHE A 96 -2.87 6.03 3.94
C PHE A 96 -3.58 4.67 3.98
N MET A 97 -4.33 4.32 2.92
CA MET A 97 -5.12 3.10 2.85
C MET A 97 -4.26 1.84 2.77
N THR A 98 -3.10 1.89 2.09
CA THR A 98 -2.13 0.79 2.07
C THR A 98 -1.68 0.43 3.49
N ASN A 99 -1.43 1.43 4.32
CA ASN A 99 -0.92 1.22 5.68
C ASN A 99 -2.03 0.98 6.71
N LEU A 100 -3.23 1.48 6.48
CA LEU A 100 -4.40 1.15 7.30
C LEU A 100 -4.80 -0.32 7.12
N GLY A 101 -4.79 -0.83 5.93
CA GLY A 101 -5.26 -2.16 5.55
C GLY A 101 -4.14 -3.10 5.14
N PRO A 102 -3.84 -3.28 3.84
CA PRO A 102 -3.02 -4.38 3.33
C PRO A 102 -1.68 -4.55 4.02
N ASN A 103 -0.96 -3.46 4.26
CA ASN A 103 0.38 -3.54 4.84
C ASN A 103 0.34 -3.95 6.32
N ALA A 104 -0.46 -3.28 7.16
CA ALA A 104 -0.53 -3.58 8.59
C ALA A 104 -1.22 -4.92 8.87
N GLN A 105 -2.38 -5.17 8.23
CA GLN A 105 -3.18 -6.35 8.53
C GLN A 105 -2.54 -7.64 8.04
N THR A 106 -1.82 -7.64 6.92
CA THR A 106 -1.11 -8.83 6.43
C THR A 106 -0.08 -9.33 7.42
N TYR A 107 0.67 -8.44 8.07
CA TYR A 107 1.64 -8.84 9.09
C TYR A 107 0.97 -9.33 10.38
N LEU A 108 -0.13 -8.70 10.79
CA LEU A 108 -0.92 -9.14 11.95
C LEU A 108 -1.50 -10.53 11.70
N LEU A 109 -2.18 -10.74 10.58
CA LEU A 109 -2.75 -12.04 10.20
C LEU A 109 -1.70 -13.14 10.13
N ALA A 110 -0.53 -12.86 9.52
CA ALA A 110 0.55 -13.84 9.45
C ALA A 110 1.08 -14.23 10.84
N GLY A 111 1.01 -13.34 11.83
CA GLY A 111 1.36 -13.63 13.22
C GLY A 111 0.29 -14.39 14.00
N GLU A 112 -0.97 -14.30 13.59
CA GLU A 112 -2.12 -14.86 14.33
C GLU A 112 -2.65 -16.19 13.76
N VAL A 113 -2.55 -16.40 12.45
CA VAL A 113 -3.11 -17.60 11.78
C VAL A 113 -2.31 -18.87 12.06
N PHE A 114 -1.01 -18.77 12.29
CA PHE A 114 -0.16 -19.94 12.52
C PHE A 114 -0.15 -20.37 14.00
N PRO A 115 -0.22 -21.70 14.28
CA PRO A 115 -0.05 -22.24 15.63
C PRO A 115 1.25 -21.79 16.28
N THR A 116 1.29 -21.64 17.61
CA THR A 116 2.42 -21.10 18.37
C THR A 116 3.72 -21.84 18.08
N ALA A 117 3.68 -23.17 17.92
CA ALA A 117 4.86 -24.00 17.64
C ALA A 117 5.57 -23.68 16.32
N ILE A 118 4.82 -23.18 15.30
CA ILE A 118 5.37 -22.89 13.97
C ILE A 118 5.15 -21.43 13.55
N ARG A 119 4.58 -20.59 14.41
CA ARG A 119 4.20 -19.20 14.13
C ARG A 119 5.34 -18.40 13.51
N GLY A 120 6.52 -18.44 14.10
CA GLY A 120 7.68 -17.72 13.57
C GLY A 120 8.11 -18.18 12.18
N LYS A 121 8.05 -19.50 11.92
CA LYS A 121 8.40 -20.07 10.60
C LYS A 121 7.33 -19.72 9.57
N GLY A 122 6.04 -19.84 9.91
CA GLY A 122 4.93 -19.53 9.02
C GLY A 122 4.87 -18.02 8.66
N ALA A 123 4.97 -17.14 9.65
CA ALA A 123 5.03 -15.70 9.44
C ALA A 123 6.26 -15.29 8.62
N GLY A 124 7.42 -15.89 8.90
CA GLY A 124 8.66 -15.66 8.14
C GLY A 124 8.53 -16.11 6.68
N PHE A 125 7.89 -17.26 6.42
CA PHE A 125 7.63 -17.75 5.07
C PHE A 125 6.70 -16.80 4.30
N ALA A 126 5.60 -16.37 4.90
CA ALA A 126 4.68 -15.40 4.31
C ALA A 126 5.39 -14.06 3.99
N ALA A 127 6.20 -13.57 4.93
CA ALA A 127 6.98 -12.35 4.74
C ALA A 127 8.03 -12.48 3.60
N ALA A 128 8.64 -13.65 3.44
CA ALA A 128 9.59 -13.91 2.35
C ALA A 128 8.91 -13.80 0.98
N PHE A 129 7.71 -14.37 0.80
CA PHE A 129 6.95 -14.22 -0.43
C PHE A 129 6.57 -12.77 -0.71
N ALA A 130 6.15 -12.02 0.30
CA ALA A 130 5.88 -10.59 0.16
C ALA A 130 7.12 -9.81 -0.30
N LYS A 131 8.30 -10.14 0.21
CA LYS A 131 9.57 -9.51 -0.19
C LYS A 131 10.00 -9.88 -1.60
N ILE A 132 9.80 -11.14 -2.02
CA ILE A 132 10.05 -11.55 -3.42
C ILE A 132 9.16 -10.73 -4.36
N GLY A 133 7.86 -10.58 -4.04
CA GLY A 133 6.95 -9.72 -4.80
C GLY A 133 7.40 -8.26 -4.85
N ALA A 134 7.84 -7.70 -3.73
CA ALA A 134 8.32 -6.32 -3.66
C ALA A 134 9.57 -6.11 -4.54
N VAL A 135 10.54 -7.04 -4.49
CA VAL A 135 11.74 -6.98 -5.32
C VAL A 135 11.39 -7.10 -6.81
N ALA A 136 10.57 -8.09 -7.17
CA ALA A 136 10.12 -8.26 -8.55
C ALA A 136 9.42 -6.99 -9.07
N THR A 137 8.54 -6.39 -8.28
CA THR A 137 7.85 -5.15 -8.63
C THR A 137 8.81 -3.98 -8.81
N ALA A 138 9.82 -3.86 -7.95
CA ALA A 138 10.82 -2.79 -8.04
C ALA A 138 11.58 -2.81 -9.38
N PHE A 139 11.87 -4.01 -9.92
CA PHE A 139 12.51 -4.16 -11.24
C PHE A 139 11.53 -4.03 -12.39
N LEU A 140 10.33 -4.59 -12.26
CA LEU A 140 9.33 -4.59 -13.33
C LEU A 140 8.67 -3.22 -13.53
N PHE A 141 8.53 -2.44 -12.45
CA PHE A 141 7.80 -1.17 -12.48
C PHE A 141 8.36 -0.16 -13.49
N PRO A 142 9.68 0.13 -13.54
CA PRO A 142 10.25 1.01 -14.56
C PRO A 142 10.04 0.49 -15.99
N ILE A 143 10.22 -0.81 -16.19
CA ILE A 143 10.06 -1.46 -17.51
C ILE A 143 8.61 -1.35 -17.99
N LEU A 144 7.65 -1.64 -17.12
CA LEU A 144 6.23 -1.51 -17.44
C LEU A 144 5.84 -0.05 -17.67
N LEU A 145 6.38 0.87 -16.89
CA LEU A 145 6.12 2.30 -17.05
C LEU A 145 6.52 2.80 -18.42
N ASP A 146 7.69 2.38 -18.92
CA ASP A 146 8.18 2.73 -20.25
C ASP A 146 7.38 2.03 -21.37
N ALA A 147 6.97 0.77 -21.16
CA ALA A 147 6.30 -0.02 -22.18
C ALA A 147 4.83 0.35 -22.39
N ILE A 148 4.08 0.56 -21.29
CA ILE A 148 2.62 0.75 -21.33
C ILE A 148 2.16 2.14 -20.88
N GLY A 149 3.08 2.95 -20.35
CA GLY A 149 2.80 4.29 -19.84
C GLY A 149 2.13 4.32 -18.46
N THR A 150 2.13 5.51 -17.86
CA THR A 150 1.66 5.72 -16.49
C THR A 150 0.19 5.34 -16.29
N GLN A 151 -0.67 5.69 -17.23
CA GLN A 151 -2.11 5.52 -17.06
C GLN A 151 -2.52 4.05 -17.10
N ALA A 152 -2.00 3.29 -18.07
CA ALA A 152 -2.26 1.84 -18.14
C ALA A 152 -1.70 1.10 -16.91
N LEU A 153 -0.55 1.53 -16.42
CA LEU A 153 0.05 0.99 -15.20
C LEU A 153 -0.83 1.24 -13.96
N LEU A 154 -1.38 2.45 -13.81
CA LEU A 154 -2.31 2.78 -12.71
C LEU A 154 -3.57 1.92 -12.78
N TYR A 155 -4.16 1.71 -13.96
CA TYR A 155 -5.30 0.81 -14.12
C TYR A 155 -4.94 -0.63 -13.77
N GLY A 156 -3.78 -1.12 -14.16
CA GLY A 156 -3.29 -2.43 -13.75
C GLY A 156 -3.20 -2.59 -12.24
N LEU A 157 -2.67 -1.57 -11.54
CA LEU A 157 -2.59 -1.56 -10.07
C LEU A 157 -3.97 -1.50 -9.40
N ILE A 158 -4.95 -0.80 -9.99
CA ILE A 158 -6.34 -0.80 -9.51
C ILE A 158 -6.92 -2.23 -9.58
N VAL A 159 -6.73 -2.91 -10.72
CA VAL A 159 -7.20 -4.30 -10.87
C VAL A 159 -6.56 -5.22 -9.85
N VAL A 160 -5.24 -5.11 -9.64
CA VAL A 160 -4.51 -5.91 -8.63
C VAL A 160 -5.04 -5.62 -7.21
N SER A 161 -5.35 -4.36 -6.88
CA SER A 161 -5.93 -3.99 -5.59
C SER A 161 -7.31 -4.62 -5.40
N ILE A 162 -8.17 -4.60 -6.42
CA ILE A 162 -9.49 -5.24 -6.37
C ILE A 162 -9.36 -6.76 -6.24
N LEU A 163 -8.41 -7.39 -6.94
CA LEU A 163 -8.12 -8.81 -6.80
C LEU A 163 -7.63 -9.14 -5.38
N GLY A 164 -6.81 -8.28 -4.79
CA GLY A 164 -6.39 -8.41 -3.39
C GLY A 164 -7.57 -8.40 -2.43
N ALA A 165 -8.53 -7.48 -2.62
CA ALA A 165 -9.77 -7.45 -1.84
C ALA A 165 -10.60 -8.72 -2.03
N ALA A 166 -10.75 -9.20 -3.27
CA ALA A 166 -11.50 -10.41 -3.59
C ALA A 166 -10.88 -11.67 -2.96
N VAL A 167 -9.56 -11.82 -3.07
CA VAL A 167 -8.83 -12.94 -2.44
C VAL A 167 -8.99 -12.91 -0.92
N THR A 168 -8.83 -11.72 -0.31
CA THR A 168 -9.03 -11.56 1.13
C THR A 168 -10.44 -11.93 1.56
N TRP A 169 -11.45 -11.57 0.78
CA TRP A 169 -12.84 -11.89 1.07
C TRP A 169 -13.15 -13.38 0.91
N LEU A 170 -12.58 -14.03 -0.10
CA LEU A 170 -12.79 -15.46 -0.38
C LEU A 170 -12.11 -16.37 0.66
N TYR A 171 -10.89 -16.02 1.07
CA TYR A 171 -10.08 -16.81 2.00
C TYR A 171 -10.01 -16.19 3.41
N ARG A 172 -11.04 -15.43 3.79
CA ARG A 172 -11.08 -14.74 5.09
C ARG A 172 -10.95 -15.72 6.27
N ILE A 173 -9.96 -15.46 7.11
CA ILE A 173 -9.79 -16.10 8.41
C ILE A 173 -9.76 -14.97 9.44
N GLU A 174 -10.91 -14.71 10.08
CA GLU A 174 -10.98 -13.64 11.08
C GLU A 174 -10.36 -14.12 12.39
N THR A 175 -9.36 -13.39 12.86
CA THR A 175 -8.62 -13.70 14.09
C THR A 175 -8.97 -12.76 15.24
N THR A 176 -9.85 -11.80 15.03
CA THR A 176 -10.26 -10.80 16.03
C THR A 176 -10.94 -11.46 17.22
N GLY A 177 -10.38 -11.26 18.42
CA GLY A 177 -10.96 -11.80 19.66
C GLY A 177 -10.77 -13.30 19.88
N VAL A 178 -10.05 -14.00 18.99
CA VAL A 178 -9.75 -15.43 19.17
C VAL A 178 -8.60 -15.60 20.15
N ASN A 179 -8.84 -16.36 21.21
CA ASN A 179 -7.77 -16.75 22.15
C ASN A 179 -6.94 -17.86 21.51
N LEU A 180 -5.76 -17.50 21.01
CA LEU A 180 -4.85 -18.41 20.30
C LEU A 180 -4.43 -19.62 21.13
N ASP A 181 -4.38 -19.48 22.47
CA ASP A 181 -4.05 -20.58 23.39
C ASP A 181 -5.17 -21.64 23.47
N GLN A 182 -6.39 -21.27 23.10
CA GLN A 182 -7.52 -22.23 23.06
C GLN A 182 -7.52 -23.07 21.79
N LEU A 183 -6.94 -22.57 20.70
CA LEU A 183 -6.77 -23.33 19.46
C LEU A 183 -5.71 -24.43 19.59
N GLU A 184 -4.81 -24.33 20.57
CA GLU A 184 -3.74 -25.31 20.81
C GLU A 184 -4.11 -26.44 21.75
N LYS A 185 -5.21 -26.33 22.48
CA LYS A 185 -5.64 -27.48 23.31
C LYS A 185 -6.14 -28.57 22.37
N PRO A 186 -5.43 -29.73 22.26
CA PRO A 186 -6.05 -30.92 21.68
C PRO A 186 -7.36 -31.08 22.41
N GLN A 187 -8.45 -31.27 21.68
CA GLN A 187 -9.67 -31.80 22.33
C GLN A 187 -9.25 -33.08 23.00
N ALA A 188 -9.00 -33.04 24.30
CA ALA A 188 -8.91 -34.20 25.14
C ALA A 188 -10.32 -34.78 25.15
N GLN A 189 -10.56 -35.60 24.17
CA GLN A 189 -11.76 -36.40 24.05
C GLN A 189 -11.66 -37.52 25.05
N GLY A 190 -12.66 -37.57 25.90
CA GLY A 190 -13.02 -38.77 26.63
C GLY A 190 -13.50 -39.90 25.72
#